data_c92e351fce1c81ba2820090e378da0c6
#
_entry.id   c92e351fce1c81ba2820090e378da0c6
#
_cell.length_a   1.000
_cell.length_b   1.000
_cell.length_c   1.000
_cell.angle_alpha   90.00
_cell.angle_beta   90.00
_cell.angle_gamma   90.00
#
_symmetry.space_group_name_H-M   'P 1'
#
loop_
_entity.id
_entity.type
_entity.pdbx_description
1 polymer ?
#
loop_
_entity_poly.entity_id
_entity_poly.type
_entity_poly.pdbx_seq_one_letter_code
_entity_poly.pdbx_strand_id
1 'polypeptide(L)'
;MSFENEQKLLAAVMIEPDYIDMLRNQGVRAELFESPVHRRLFEAAEKQYRVSGTVELTDLAGELGSSVPDPGAVLMEIQSATASTAGIESWIRIFKSDAAKAALVRAAETVKAESDAAKALDLWLKAESEAQEIMAGANTKTTRELAAEMIDQIQRSVNNCVPWFDEHTEAGIAIKHQRGDMYVIGCRSGQGKTALAASITKTNLLFGNRVLYLCTESSSIDIMARITAVFSGIPHYIVNDYGDRRLHDFARESARISKEYSDTLFIRGNETRINTPEKIRGEAKRIIAEYGRLDLIIIDFFQNLKVPAYMARQDRLSQLNYCTDELHAMFAELHAAGIVLAQLNRKEGVKVEPDLEHLKGTGYIGELAHAVFFMTRDRKTNRTALISNKERNMPHLECELIWNGTGYDSRQKYSPIIR
;
A
#
# COMPACT_ATOMS: atom_id res chain seq x y z
N MET A 1 24.23 1.47 -22.20
CA MET A 1 24.68 1.10 -20.84
C MET A 1 26.05 1.67 -20.59
N SER A 2 26.38 2.00 -19.33
CA SER A 2 27.76 2.36 -19.02
C SER A 2 28.54 1.05 -18.88
N PHE A 3 29.41 0.75 -19.83
CA PHE A 3 30.39 -0.33 -19.82
C PHE A 3 31.14 -0.41 -18.49
N GLU A 4 31.39 0.74 -17.89
CA GLU A 4 32.02 0.90 -16.58
C GLU A 4 31.21 0.25 -15.42
N ASN A 5 29.87 0.31 -15.46
CA ASN A 5 29.05 -0.31 -14.41
C ASN A 5 29.05 -1.84 -14.51
N GLU A 6 29.10 -2.41 -15.72
CA GLU A 6 29.27 -3.85 -15.89
C GLU A 6 30.63 -4.32 -15.32
N GLN A 7 31.71 -3.58 -15.60
CA GLN A 7 33.02 -3.88 -15.08
C GLN A 7 33.06 -3.80 -13.55
N LYS A 8 32.42 -2.79 -12.93
CA LYS A 8 32.35 -2.66 -11.46
C LYS A 8 31.62 -3.83 -10.79
N LEU A 9 30.53 -4.31 -11.38
CA LEU A 9 29.81 -5.48 -10.84
C LEU A 9 30.66 -6.76 -10.96
N LEU A 10 31.33 -6.96 -12.09
CA LEU A 10 32.23 -8.12 -12.27
C LEU A 10 33.45 -8.03 -11.33
N ALA A 11 34.03 -6.82 -11.16
CA ALA A 11 35.12 -6.61 -10.21
C ALA A 11 34.68 -6.93 -8.78
N ALA A 12 33.48 -6.52 -8.36
CA ALA A 12 32.95 -6.83 -7.05
C ALA A 12 32.85 -8.36 -6.82
N VAL A 13 32.34 -9.11 -7.81
CA VAL A 13 32.29 -10.58 -7.75
C VAL A 13 33.68 -11.23 -7.68
N MET A 14 34.65 -10.65 -8.36
CA MET A 14 36.08 -11.13 -8.30
C MET A 14 36.72 -10.82 -6.95
N ILE A 15 36.34 -9.73 -6.28
CA ILE A 15 36.86 -9.36 -4.94
C ILE A 15 36.19 -10.22 -3.86
N GLU A 16 34.88 -10.38 -3.95
CA GLU A 16 34.08 -11.09 -2.94
C GLU A 16 32.97 -11.91 -3.66
N PRO A 17 33.21 -13.21 -3.89
CA PRO A 17 32.30 -14.08 -4.66
C PRO A 17 30.87 -14.16 -4.12
N ASP A 18 30.65 -13.94 -2.83
CA ASP A 18 29.33 -13.94 -2.19
C ASP A 18 28.37 -12.89 -2.77
N TYR A 19 28.90 -11.88 -3.46
CA TYR A 19 28.07 -10.89 -4.18
C TYR A 19 27.31 -11.52 -5.35
N ILE A 20 27.66 -12.71 -5.83
CA ILE A 20 26.87 -13.43 -6.85
C ILE A 20 25.45 -13.68 -6.34
N ASP A 21 25.31 -14.15 -5.09
CA ASP A 21 23.98 -14.38 -4.52
C ASP A 21 23.20 -13.08 -4.35
N MET A 22 23.86 -12.00 -3.92
CA MET A 22 23.23 -10.67 -3.84
C MET A 22 22.77 -10.17 -5.22
N LEU A 23 23.62 -10.29 -6.25
CA LEU A 23 23.29 -9.88 -7.61
C LEU A 23 22.09 -10.67 -8.15
N ARG A 24 22.06 -11.99 -7.97
CA ARG A 24 20.96 -12.86 -8.38
C ARG A 24 19.67 -12.49 -7.64
N ASN A 25 19.71 -12.29 -6.34
CA ASN A 25 18.58 -11.89 -5.53
C ASN A 25 18.03 -10.51 -5.94
N GLN A 26 18.89 -9.63 -6.46
CA GLN A 26 18.49 -8.35 -7.03
C GLN A 26 18.03 -8.45 -8.50
N GLY A 27 17.97 -9.66 -9.07
CA GLY A 27 17.53 -9.91 -10.44
C GLY A 27 18.56 -9.63 -11.52
N VAL A 28 19.83 -9.46 -11.14
CA VAL A 28 20.93 -9.37 -12.13
C VAL A 28 21.17 -10.75 -12.72
N ARG A 29 21.09 -10.84 -14.04
CA ARG A 29 21.29 -12.07 -14.83
C ARG A 29 22.27 -11.80 -15.95
N ALA A 30 22.93 -12.84 -16.43
CA ALA A 30 23.93 -12.71 -17.48
C ALA A 30 23.42 -12.03 -18.75
N GLU A 31 22.14 -12.29 -19.11
CA GLU A 31 21.48 -11.72 -20.30
C GLU A 31 21.35 -10.18 -20.24
N LEU A 32 21.44 -9.59 -19.05
CA LEU A 32 21.36 -8.14 -18.87
C LEU A 32 22.66 -7.42 -19.20
N PHE A 33 23.79 -8.14 -19.29
CA PHE A 33 25.06 -7.56 -19.71
C PHE A 33 25.06 -7.31 -21.23
N GLU A 34 25.36 -6.10 -21.67
CA GLU A 34 25.45 -5.76 -23.10
C GLU A 34 26.72 -6.33 -23.73
N SER A 35 27.84 -6.25 -23.00
CA SER A 35 29.11 -6.79 -23.46
C SER A 35 29.06 -8.31 -23.51
N PRO A 36 29.29 -8.94 -24.69
CA PRO A 36 29.37 -10.41 -24.75
C PRO A 36 30.47 -11.00 -23.88
N VAL A 37 31.56 -10.27 -23.67
CA VAL A 37 32.68 -10.67 -22.82
C VAL A 37 32.24 -10.65 -21.34
N HIS A 38 31.60 -9.57 -20.91
CA HIS A 38 31.11 -9.43 -19.53
C HIS A 38 30.04 -10.47 -19.21
N ARG A 39 29.12 -10.73 -20.15
CA ARG A 39 28.11 -11.79 -20.03
C ARG A 39 28.74 -13.16 -19.76
N ARG A 40 29.70 -13.55 -20.58
CA ARG A 40 30.41 -14.83 -20.40
C ARG A 40 31.14 -14.91 -19.08
N LEU A 41 31.79 -13.82 -18.66
CA LEU A 41 32.49 -13.75 -17.39
C LEU A 41 31.53 -13.94 -16.22
N PHE A 42 30.36 -13.29 -16.28
CA PHE A 42 29.36 -13.43 -15.23
C PHE A 42 28.81 -14.87 -15.18
N GLU A 43 28.48 -15.47 -16.32
CA GLU A 43 28.06 -16.88 -16.42
C GLU A 43 29.12 -17.85 -15.86
N ALA A 44 30.37 -17.63 -16.20
CA ALA A 44 31.49 -18.43 -15.70
C ALA A 44 31.66 -18.28 -14.18
N ALA A 45 31.59 -17.04 -13.67
CA ALA A 45 31.67 -16.78 -12.25
C ALA A 45 30.52 -17.42 -11.46
N GLU A 46 29.26 -17.33 -11.98
CA GLU A 46 28.11 -18.01 -11.38
C GLU A 46 28.28 -19.53 -11.34
N LYS A 47 28.79 -20.11 -12.42
CA LYS A 47 29.04 -21.57 -12.53
C LYS A 47 30.07 -22.04 -11.52
N GLN A 48 31.20 -21.32 -11.39
CA GLN A 48 32.26 -21.63 -10.43
C GLN A 48 31.75 -21.48 -9.00
N TYR A 49 31.16 -20.35 -8.68
CA TYR A 49 30.61 -20.09 -7.35
C TYR A 49 29.60 -21.13 -6.88
N ARG A 50 28.73 -21.61 -7.79
CA ARG A 50 27.76 -22.67 -7.49
C ARG A 50 28.42 -23.99 -7.13
N VAL A 51 29.60 -24.29 -7.69
CA VAL A 51 30.30 -25.58 -7.50
C VAL A 51 31.26 -25.54 -6.30
N SER A 52 32.01 -24.47 -6.16
CA SER A 52 33.13 -24.36 -5.19
C SER A 52 32.93 -23.28 -4.10
N GLY A 53 31.97 -22.37 -4.26
CA GLY A 53 31.83 -21.21 -3.39
C GLY A 53 32.90 -20.13 -3.62
N THR A 54 33.74 -20.28 -4.65
CA THR A 54 34.84 -19.38 -5.00
C THR A 54 34.80 -18.98 -6.46
N VAL A 55 35.53 -17.92 -6.82
CA VAL A 55 35.73 -17.49 -8.21
C VAL A 55 37.20 -17.31 -8.45
N GLU A 56 37.79 -18.19 -9.28
CA GLU A 56 39.20 -18.21 -9.59
C GLU A 56 39.46 -17.50 -10.93
N LEU A 57 40.37 -16.52 -10.90
CA LEU A 57 40.72 -15.70 -12.09
C LEU A 57 41.33 -16.53 -13.22
N THR A 58 42.09 -17.57 -12.89
CA THR A 58 42.70 -18.50 -13.87
C THR A 58 41.63 -19.24 -14.66
N ASP A 59 40.55 -19.65 -14.00
CA ASP A 59 39.44 -20.36 -14.63
C ASP A 59 38.61 -19.44 -15.48
N LEU A 60 38.38 -18.19 -15.01
CA LEU A 60 37.71 -17.15 -15.80
C LEU A 60 38.52 -16.80 -17.06
N ALA A 61 39.84 -16.74 -16.99
CA ALA A 61 40.69 -16.56 -18.15
C ALA A 61 40.59 -17.73 -19.15
N GLY A 62 40.45 -18.96 -18.63
CA GLY A 62 40.23 -20.16 -19.44
C GLY A 62 38.91 -20.13 -20.19
N GLU A 63 37.83 -19.69 -19.55
CA GLU A 63 36.49 -19.56 -20.16
C GLU A 63 36.40 -18.48 -21.25
N LEU A 64 37.22 -17.40 -21.13
CA LEU A 64 37.36 -16.42 -22.22
C LEU A 64 38.10 -17.01 -23.44
N GLY A 65 39.14 -17.84 -23.18
CA GLY A 65 39.85 -18.60 -24.18
C GLY A 65 40.29 -17.75 -25.38
N SER A 66 40.01 -18.29 -26.62
CA SER A 66 40.29 -17.59 -27.87
C SER A 66 39.32 -16.51 -28.27
N SER A 67 38.33 -16.21 -27.40
CA SER A 67 37.29 -15.21 -27.69
C SER A 67 37.84 -13.77 -27.58
N VAL A 68 38.93 -13.58 -26.86
CA VAL A 68 39.67 -12.30 -26.72
C VAL A 68 41.17 -12.51 -26.91
N PRO A 69 41.88 -11.53 -27.46
CA PRO A 69 43.30 -11.66 -27.74
C PRO A 69 44.20 -11.88 -26.50
N ASP A 70 43.83 -11.25 -25.38
CA ASP A 70 44.52 -11.36 -24.11
C ASP A 70 43.52 -11.42 -22.95
N PRO A 71 43.11 -12.63 -22.53
CA PRO A 71 42.17 -12.82 -21.41
C PRO A 71 42.70 -12.23 -20.07
N GLY A 72 44.01 -12.31 -19.84
CA GLY A 72 44.64 -11.80 -18.61
C GLY A 72 44.54 -10.27 -18.51
N ALA A 73 44.78 -9.57 -19.61
CA ALA A 73 44.66 -8.11 -19.67
C ALA A 73 43.22 -7.66 -19.44
N VAL A 74 42.26 -8.35 -20.02
CA VAL A 74 40.80 -8.04 -19.84
C VAL A 74 40.40 -8.21 -18.38
N LEU A 75 40.80 -9.31 -17.72
CA LEU A 75 40.51 -9.54 -16.30
C LEU A 75 41.17 -8.50 -15.39
N MET A 76 42.44 -8.10 -15.67
CA MET A 76 43.09 -7.02 -14.93
C MET A 76 42.40 -5.68 -15.10
N GLU A 77 41.94 -5.34 -16.30
CA GLU A 77 41.18 -4.12 -16.56
C GLU A 77 39.90 -4.11 -15.74
N ILE A 78 39.09 -5.20 -15.78
CA ILE A 78 37.86 -5.33 -15.02
C ILE A 78 38.15 -5.25 -13.52
N GLN A 79 39.13 -5.98 -13.01
CA GLN A 79 39.51 -5.95 -11.58
C GLN A 79 39.93 -4.55 -11.11
N SER A 80 40.53 -3.78 -12.00
CA SER A 80 40.93 -2.38 -11.69
C SER A 80 39.76 -1.37 -11.71
N ALA A 81 38.58 -1.78 -12.18
CA ALA A 81 37.42 -0.90 -12.28
C ALA A 81 36.89 -0.42 -10.91
N THR A 82 37.21 -1.15 -9.84
CA THR A 82 36.94 -0.69 -8.47
C THR A 82 37.99 -1.24 -7.48
N ALA A 83 38.30 -0.43 -6.49
CA ALA A 83 39.19 -0.83 -5.36
C ALA A 83 38.36 -1.24 -4.12
N SER A 84 37.04 -1.09 -4.14
CA SER A 84 36.13 -1.34 -3.02
C SER A 84 34.75 -1.68 -3.48
N THR A 85 34.06 -2.54 -2.75
CA THR A 85 32.68 -2.97 -3.02
C THR A 85 31.62 -2.11 -2.31
N ALA A 86 32.02 -1.06 -1.58
CA ALA A 86 31.12 -0.20 -0.78
C ALA A 86 29.99 0.48 -1.59
N GLY A 87 30.12 0.58 -2.91
CA GLY A 87 29.11 1.17 -3.82
C GLY A 87 28.19 0.18 -4.51
N ILE A 88 28.26 -1.12 -4.19
CA ILE A 88 27.63 -2.17 -4.99
C ILE A 88 26.12 -2.00 -5.17
N GLU A 89 25.38 -1.60 -4.13
CA GLU A 89 23.92 -1.36 -4.24
C GLU A 89 23.60 -0.24 -5.25
N SER A 90 24.42 0.81 -5.27
CA SER A 90 24.25 1.90 -6.23
C SER A 90 24.56 1.42 -7.65
N TRP A 91 25.59 0.60 -7.83
CA TRP A 91 25.96 0.04 -9.14
C TRP A 91 24.89 -0.91 -9.67
N ILE A 92 24.33 -1.77 -8.82
CA ILE A 92 23.21 -2.65 -9.18
C ILE A 92 22.01 -1.82 -9.66
N ARG A 93 21.64 -0.77 -8.92
CA ARG A 93 20.53 0.11 -9.29
C ARG A 93 20.75 0.79 -10.64
N ILE A 94 21.96 1.31 -10.89
CA ILE A 94 22.31 1.97 -12.15
C ILE A 94 22.31 0.95 -13.28
N PHE A 95 22.94 -0.21 -13.08
CA PHE A 95 22.99 -1.31 -14.06
C PHE A 95 21.59 -1.74 -14.47
N LYS A 96 20.68 -1.99 -13.51
CA LYS A 96 19.29 -2.37 -13.78
C LYS A 96 18.53 -1.27 -14.55
N SER A 97 18.73 -0.01 -14.16
CA SER A 97 18.13 1.13 -14.87
C SER A 97 18.61 1.19 -16.32
N ASP A 98 19.88 0.98 -16.56
CA ASP A 98 20.46 0.98 -17.91
C ASP A 98 19.95 -0.22 -18.72
N ALA A 99 19.88 -1.43 -18.12
CA ALA A 99 19.37 -2.63 -18.77
C ALA A 99 17.88 -2.48 -19.16
N ALA A 100 17.06 -1.93 -18.25
CA ALA A 100 15.65 -1.65 -18.54
C ALA A 100 15.48 -0.63 -19.67
N LYS A 101 16.28 0.46 -19.70
CA LYS A 101 16.30 1.42 -20.80
C LYS A 101 16.69 0.77 -22.12
N ALA A 102 17.72 -0.08 -22.10
CA ALA A 102 18.17 -0.80 -23.30
C ALA A 102 17.08 -1.74 -23.85
N ALA A 103 16.34 -2.43 -22.99
CA ALA A 103 15.18 -3.25 -23.40
C ALA A 103 14.11 -2.39 -24.09
N LEU A 104 13.73 -1.25 -23.50
CA LEU A 104 12.76 -0.33 -24.10
C LEU A 104 13.23 0.27 -25.42
N VAL A 105 14.51 0.62 -25.55
CA VAL A 105 15.08 1.14 -26.80
C VAL A 105 15.03 0.09 -27.92
N ARG A 106 15.45 -1.16 -27.63
CA ARG A 106 15.34 -2.27 -28.60
C ARG A 106 13.89 -2.52 -29.04
N ALA A 107 12.95 -2.45 -28.08
CA ALA A 107 11.54 -2.59 -28.40
C ALA A 107 11.03 -1.44 -29.27
N ALA A 108 11.42 -0.21 -29.00
CA ALA A 108 11.03 0.96 -29.80
C ALA A 108 11.48 0.83 -31.27
N GLU A 109 12.68 0.29 -31.51
CA GLU A 109 13.17 0.00 -32.86
C GLU A 109 12.34 -1.08 -33.56
N THR A 110 11.97 -2.16 -32.82
CA THR A 110 11.13 -3.25 -33.35
C THR A 110 9.71 -2.77 -33.62
N VAL A 111 9.13 -2.01 -32.72
CA VAL A 111 7.79 -1.39 -32.87
C VAL A 111 7.75 -0.44 -34.06
N LYS A 112 8.81 0.34 -34.26
CA LYS A 112 8.91 1.25 -35.41
C LYS A 112 8.94 0.51 -36.75
N ALA A 113 9.47 -0.71 -36.78
CA ALA A 113 9.54 -1.55 -37.97
C ALA A 113 8.24 -2.35 -38.24
N GLU A 114 7.37 -2.50 -37.22
CA GLU A 114 6.12 -3.25 -37.34
C GLU A 114 5.02 -2.39 -38.00
N SER A 115 4.38 -2.95 -39.02
CA SER A 115 3.32 -2.28 -39.78
C SER A 115 1.92 -2.47 -39.19
N ASP A 116 1.73 -3.50 -38.37
CA ASP A 116 0.46 -3.82 -37.70
C ASP A 116 0.42 -3.15 -36.32
N ALA A 117 -0.50 -2.21 -36.15
CA ALA A 117 -0.63 -1.45 -34.90
C ALA A 117 -0.96 -2.33 -33.68
N ALA A 118 -1.72 -3.43 -33.85
CA ALA A 118 -2.04 -4.32 -32.73
C ALA A 118 -0.81 -5.12 -32.28
N LYS A 119 -0.01 -5.60 -33.25
CA LYS A 119 1.27 -6.28 -32.95
C LYS A 119 2.30 -5.33 -32.36
N ALA A 120 2.38 -4.11 -32.89
CA ALA A 120 3.26 -3.07 -32.36
C ALA A 120 2.94 -2.77 -30.89
N LEU A 121 1.66 -2.68 -30.54
CA LEU A 121 1.22 -2.48 -29.14
C LEU A 121 1.58 -3.69 -28.25
N ASP A 122 1.36 -4.92 -28.72
CA ASP A 122 1.72 -6.12 -27.97
C ASP A 122 3.24 -6.22 -27.70
N LEU A 123 4.06 -5.87 -28.69
CA LEU A 123 5.52 -5.81 -28.55
C LEU A 123 5.95 -4.74 -27.53
N TRP A 124 5.31 -3.57 -27.53
CA TRP A 124 5.61 -2.53 -26.55
C TRP A 124 5.23 -2.95 -25.12
N LEU A 125 4.03 -3.52 -24.91
CA LEU A 125 3.57 -3.98 -23.61
C LEU A 125 4.45 -5.10 -23.04
N LYS A 126 4.94 -5.99 -23.88
CA LYS A 126 5.92 -7.01 -23.46
C LYS A 126 7.24 -6.40 -22.98
N ALA A 127 7.75 -5.40 -23.73
CA ALA A 127 8.99 -4.74 -23.35
C ALA A 127 8.84 -3.89 -22.07
N GLU A 128 7.67 -3.27 -21.88
CA GLU A 128 7.35 -2.56 -20.64
C GLU A 128 7.36 -3.52 -19.44
N SER A 129 6.71 -4.70 -19.57
CA SER A 129 6.71 -5.73 -18.54
C SER A 129 8.12 -6.23 -18.23
N GLU A 130 8.93 -6.51 -19.26
CA GLU A 130 10.34 -6.90 -19.11
C GLU A 130 11.16 -5.83 -18.37
N ALA A 131 11.00 -4.56 -18.73
CA ALA A 131 11.70 -3.46 -18.08
C ALA A 131 11.27 -3.31 -16.60
N GLN A 132 10.00 -3.51 -16.29
CA GLN A 132 9.48 -3.51 -14.92
C GLN A 132 10.06 -4.69 -14.12
N GLU A 133 10.13 -5.91 -14.68
CA GLU A 133 10.75 -7.08 -14.05
C GLU A 133 12.23 -6.84 -13.75
N ILE A 134 12.99 -6.27 -14.69
CA ILE A 134 14.40 -5.91 -14.49
C ILE A 134 14.55 -4.94 -13.32
N MET A 135 13.69 -3.93 -13.26
CA MET A 135 13.73 -2.93 -12.18
C MET A 135 13.31 -3.49 -10.82
N ALA A 136 12.29 -4.35 -10.78
CA ALA A 136 11.82 -4.95 -9.55
C ALA A 136 12.85 -5.89 -8.90
N GLY A 137 13.59 -6.65 -9.72
CA GLY A 137 14.49 -7.72 -9.25
C GLY A 137 13.75 -9.00 -8.89
N ALA A 138 14.46 -10.11 -8.81
CA ALA A 138 13.91 -11.35 -8.29
C ALA A 138 13.83 -11.24 -6.76
N ASN A 139 12.70 -10.81 -6.25
CA ASN A 139 12.45 -10.70 -4.80
C ASN A 139 12.11 -12.08 -4.18
N THR A 140 12.87 -13.13 -4.54
CA THR A 140 12.76 -14.43 -3.89
C THR A 140 13.63 -14.43 -2.63
N LYS A 141 13.05 -13.94 -1.55
CA LYS A 141 13.67 -14.06 -0.23
C LYS A 141 13.79 -15.53 0.17
N THR A 142 14.92 -15.88 0.72
CA THR A 142 15.12 -17.22 1.31
C THR A 142 14.22 -17.40 2.54
N THR A 143 13.91 -18.65 2.90
CA THR A 143 13.12 -18.95 4.11
C THR A 143 13.76 -18.33 5.37
N ARG A 144 15.10 -18.23 5.42
CA ARG A 144 15.84 -17.62 6.53
C ARG A 144 15.63 -16.11 6.61
N GLU A 145 15.65 -15.42 5.46
CA GLU A 145 15.38 -13.98 5.37
C GLU A 145 13.93 -13.67 5.72
N LEU A 146 12.98 -14.51 5.21
CA LEU A 146 11.56 -14.40 5.58
C LEU A 146 11.34 -14.63 7.08
N ALA A 147 12.05 -15.59 7.70
CA ALA A 147 11.96 -15.84 9.13
C ALA A 147 12.54 -14.68 9.96
N ALA A 148 13.67 -14.11 9.54
CA ALA A 148 14.26 -12.94 10.18
C ALA A 148 13.35 -11.71 10.10
N GLU A 149 12.77 -11.46 8.92
CA GLU A 149 11.79 -10.39 8.73
C GLU A 149 10.52 -10.62 9.54
N MET A 150 10.04 -11.87 9.61
CA MET A 150 8.87 -12.22 10.43
C MET A 150 9.13 -11.93 11.92
N ILE A 151 10.31 -12.26 12.43
CA ILE A 151 10.69 -11.96 13.82
C ILE A 151 10.76 -10.44 14.05
N ASP A 152 11.39 -9.68 13.13
CA ASP A 152 11.44 -8.23 13.18
C ASP A 152 10.03 -7.61 13.07
N GLN A 153 9.19 -8.16 12.20
CA GLN A 153 7.79 -7.76 12.05
C GLN A 153 6.97 -8.05 13.31
N ILE A 154 7.17 -9.20 13.98
CA ILE A 154 6.54 -9.51 15.27
C ILE A 154 7.00 -8.51 16.34
N GLN A 155 8.28 -8.18 16.40
CA GLN A 155 8.81 -7.18 17.34
C GLN A 155 8.29 -5.77 17.05
N ARG A 156 8.08 -5.42 15.76
CA ARG A 156 7.49 -4.14 15.34
C ARG A 156 5.95 -4.14 15.42
N SER A 157 5.30 -5.29 15.38
CA SER A 157 3.84 -5.40 15.24
C SER A 157 3.06 -4.79 16.40
N VAL A 158 3.64 -4.75 17.60
CA VAL A 158 3.03 -4.06 18.75
C VAL A 158 2.84 -2.56 18.47
N ASN A 159 3.72 -1.95 17.67
CA ASN A 159 3.68 -0.54 17.30
C ASN A 159 3.09 -0.28 15.89
N ASN A 160 2.72 -1.33 15.16
CA ASN A 160 2.28 -1.22 13.76
C ASN A 160 0.76 -1.24 13.57
N CYS A 161 0.00 -1.42 14.65
CA CYS A 161 -1.46 -1.45 14.60
C CYS A 161 -2.05 -0.04 14.72
N VAL A 162 -3.13 0.18 13.97
CA VAL A 162 -3.95 1.38 14.01
C VAL A 162 -5.20 1.07 14.82
N PRO A 163 -5.40 1.69 16.01
CA PRO A 163 -6.52 1.38 16.88
C PRO A 163 -7.84 1.94 16.32
N TRP A 164 -8.93 1.19 16.48
CA TRP A 164 -10.28 1.69 16.19
C TRP A 164 -10.96 2.21 17.45
N PHE A 165 -10.62 1.62 18.59
CA PHE A 165 -11.17 1.92 19.90
C PHE A 165 -10.03 1.99 20.91
N ASP A 166 -10.34 2.49 22.12
CA ASP A 166 -9.40 2.53 23.21
C ASP A 166 -8.84 1.12 23.49
N GLU A 167 -7.53 1.01 23.63
CA GLU A 167 -6.81 -0.27 23.81
C GLU A 167 -7.17 -1.01 25.10
N HIS A 168 -7.77 -0.31 26.09
CA HIS A 168 -8.25 -0.89 27.33
C HIS A 168 -9.64 -1.52 27.20
N THR A 169 -10.28 -1.43 26.02
CA THR A 169 -11.55 -2.07 25.73
C THR A 169 -11.32 -3.42 25.03
N GLU A 170 -12.21 -4.40 25.27
CA GLU A 170 -12.14 -5.68 24.59
C GLU A 170 -12.16 -5.55 23.06
N ALA A 171 -12.97 -4.64 22.54
CA ALA A 171 -13.01 -4.36 21.09
C ALA A 171 -11.72 -3.69 20.59
N GLY A 172 -11.07 -2.83 21.39
CA GLY A 172 -9.78 -2.22 21.05
C GLY A 172 -8.64 -3.24 21.00
N ILE A 173 -8.68 -4.25 21.89
CA ILE A 173 -7.72 -5.36 21.87
C ILE A 173 -7.94 -6.26 20.65
N ALA A 174 -9.19 -6.48 20.25
CA ALA A 174 -9.55 -7.46 19.25
C ALA A 174 -9.34 -6.99 17.79
N ILE A 175 -9.64 -5.73 17.49
CA ILE A 175 -9.50 -5.19 16.13
C ILE A 175 -8.07 -4.67 15.94
N LYS A 176 -7.22 -5.48 15.31
CA LYS A 176 -5.82 -5.18 15.00
C LYS A 176 -5.67 -4.82 13.53
N HIS A 177 -5.89 -3.56 13.18
CA HIS A 177 -5.73 -3.05 11.83
C HIS A 177 -4.26 -2.69 11.59
N GLN A 178 -3.56 -3.47 10.79
CA GLN A 178 -2.16 -3.22 10.48
C GLN A 178 -2.00 -2.16 9.39
N ARG A 179 -0.89 -1.44 9.42
CA ARG A 179 -0.52 -0.55 8.31
C ARG A 179 -0.28 -1.37 7.05
N GLY A 180 -0.79 -0.89 5.94
CA GLY A 180 -0.79 -1.59 4.66
C GLY A 180 -2.06 -2.39 4.38
N ASP A 181 -2.87 -2.69 5.42
CA ASP A 181 -4.10 -3.45 5.26
C ASP A 181 -5.27 -2.56 4.85
N MET A 182 -6.16 -3.11 4.03
CA MET A 182 -7.44 -2.52 3.66
C MET A 182 -8.58 -3.19 4.43
N TYR A 183 -9.27 -2.43 5.28
CA TYR A 183 -10.48 -2.86 5.98
C TYR A 183 -11.70 -2.15 5.41
N VAL A 184 -12.80 -2.89 5.25
CA VAL A 184 -14.06 -2.36 4.72
C VAL A 184 -15.12 -2.37 5.80
N ILE A 185 -15.85 -1.25 5.94
CA ILE A 185 -17.01 -1.14 6.81
C ILE A 185 -18.25 -0.93 5.96
N GLY A 186 -19.06 -1.98 5.83
CA GLY A 186 -20.35 -1.95 5.14
C GLY A 186 -21.50 -1.59 6.07
N CYS A 187 -22.33 -0.62 5.69
CA CYS A 187 -23.58 -0.35 6.42
C CYS A 187 -24.67 0.23 5.52
N ARG A 188 -25.92 0.17 5.98
CA ARG A 188 -27.04 0.84 5.31
C ARG A 188 -26.99 2.35 5.54
N SER A 189 -27.55 3.11 4.61
CA SER A 189 -27.67 4.57 4.76
C SER A 189 -28.33 4.96 6.08
N GLY A 190 -27.78 5.99 6.75
CA GLY A 190 -28.33 6.53 7.99
C GLY A 190 -28.06 5.69 9.26
N GLN A 191 -27.22 4.67 9.21
CA GLN A 191 -26.86 3.86 10.39
C GLN A 191 -25.65 4.38 11.18
N GLY A 192 -25.03 5.46 10.76
CA GLY A 192 -23.97 6.11 11.54
C GLY A 192 -22.54 5.81 11.08
N LYS A 193 -22.35 5.36 9.83
CA LYS A 193 -21.05 5.07 9.20
C LYS A 193 -20.02 6.20 9.41
N THR A 194 -20.36 7.42 9.03
CA THR A 194 -19.50 8.61 9.18
C THR A 194 -19.21 8.94 10.65
N ALA A 195 -20.17 8.69 11.56
CA ALA A 195 -19.95 8.90 13.00
C ALA A 195 -18.97 7.86 13.59
N LEU A 196 -19.04 6.60 13.13
CA LEU A 196 -18.05 5.59 13.51
C LEU A 196 -16.65 5.98 13.02
N ALA A 197 -16.54 6.43 11.77
CA ALA A 197 -15.27 6.90 11.20
C ALA A 197 -14.72 8.12 11.96
N ALA A 198 -15.58 9.06 12.40
CA ALA A 198 -15.16 10.18 13.24
C ALA A 198 -14.67 9.72 14.64
N SER A 199 -15.30 8.69 15.22
CA SER A 199 -14.83 8.09 16.49
C SER A 199 -13.47 7.41 16.33
N ILE A 200 -13.28 6.64 15.25
CA ILE A 200 -11.99 6.03 14.91
C ILE A 200 -10.91 7.10 14.69
N THR A 201 -11.26 8.21 14.01
CA THR A 201 -10.36 9.35 13.82
C THR A 201 -9.92 9.91 15.16
N LYS A 202 -10.86 10.20 16.09
CA LYS A 202 -10.53 10.67 17.45
C LYS A 202 -9.56 9.75 18.16
N THR A 203 -9.84 8.45 18.18
CA THR A 203 -8.96 7.44 18.80
C THR A 203 -7.54 7.55 18.23
N ASN A 204 -7.40 7.58 16.91
CA ASN A 204 -6.09 7.67 16.27
C ASN A 204 -5.34 8.96 16.58
N LEU A 205 -6.03 10.09 16.63
CA LEU A 205 -5.42 11.38 17.01
C LEU A 205 -4.90 11.35 18.45
N LEU A 206 -5.63 10.75 19.38
CA LEU A 206 -5.21 10.59 20.77
C LEU A 206 -3.99 9.66 20.90
N PHE A 207 -3.82 8.68 19.98
CA PHE A 207 -2.62 7.85 19.90
C PHE A 207 -1.46 8.48 19.14
N GLY A 208 -1.60 9.73 18.67
CA GLY A 208 -0.57 10.45 17.90
C GLY A 208 -0.39 9.95 16.47
N ASN A 209 -1.37 9.21 15.94
CA ASN A 209 -1.39 8.77 14.55
C ASN A 209 -1.80 9.91 13.61
N ARG A 210 -1.21 9.93 12.40
CA ARG A 210 -1.60 10.84 11.33
C ARG A 210 -2.73 10.23 10.50
N VAL A 211 -3.82 10.99 10.37
CA VAL A 211 -5.04 10.55 9.72
C VAL A 211 -5.37 11.43 8.52
N LEU A 212 -5.55 10.83 7.36
CA LEU A 212 -6.15 11.46 6.19
C LEU A 212 -7.60 10.99 6.07
N TYR A 213 -8.54 11.91 6.30
CA TYR A 213 -9.97 11.66 6.16
C TYR A 213 -10.47 12.24 4.84
N LEU A 214 -10.88 11.38 3.92
CA LEU A 214 -11.44 11.73 2.61
C LEU A 214 -12.94 11.48 2.61
N CYS A 215 -13.72 12.52 2.34
CA CYS A 215 -15.16 12.41 2.19
C CYS A 215 -15.60 12.85 0.79
N THR A 216 -16.24 11.95 0.06
CA THR A 216 -16.72 12.20 -1.29
C THR A 216 -18.15 12.73 -1.34
N GLU A 217 -18.84 12.77 -0.20
CA GLU A 217 -20.23 13.18 -0.08
C GLU A 217 -20.38 14.54 0.63
N SER A 218 -19.68 14.73 1.73
CA SER A 218 -19.80 15.92 2.59
C SER A 218 -18.58 16.85 2.44
N SER A 219 -18.76 18.09 2.85
CA SER A 219 -17.67 19.08 2.88
C SER A 219 -16.65 18.79 3.99
N SER A 220 -15.44 19.37 3.86
CA SER A 220 -14.43 19.31 4.93
C SER A 220 -14.93 19.92 6.24
N ILE A 221 -15.76 20.96 6.15
CA ILE A 221 -16.37 21.62 7.33
C ILE A 221 -17.34 20.67 8.04
N ASP A 222 -18.19 19.94 7.29
CA ASP A 222 -19.12 18.98 7.88
C ASP A 222 -18.38 17.84 8.60
N ILE A 223 -17.28 17.36 8.02
CA ILE A 223 -16.45 16.31 8.65
C ILE A 223 -15.77 16.87 9.90
N MET A 224 -15.21 18.07 9.83
CA MET A 224 -14.61 18.73 11.01
C MET A 224 -15.65 18.92 12.12
N ALA A 225 -16.88 19.31 11.80
CA ALA A 225 -17.97 19.43 12.78
C ALA A 225 -18.30 18.07 13.44
N ARG A 226 -18.30 16.97 12.68
CA ARG A 226 -18.52 15.62 13.24
C ARG A 226 -17.40 15.17 14.15
N ILE A 227 -16.15 15.43 13.77
CA ILE A 227 -14.98 15.14 14.61
C ILE A 227 -15.05 15.99 15.89
N THR A 228 -15.33 17.29 15.78
CA THR A 228 -15.55 18.17 16.93
C THR A 228 -16.65 17.66 17.86
N ALA A 229 -17.75 17.15 17.30
CA ALA A 229 -18.85 16.58 18.09
C ALA A 229 -18.39 15.38 18.91
N VAL A 230 -17.59 14.49 18.33
CA VAL A 230 -17.06 13.31 19.03
C VAL A 230 -16.10 13.70 20.16
N PHE A 231 -15.33 14.77 20.00
CA PHE A 231 -14.44 15.27 21.05
C PHE A 231 -15.20 15.98 22.18
N SER A 232 -16.13 16.89 21.83
CA SER A 232 -16.85 17.74 22.77
C SER A 232 -18.04 17.06 23.46
N GLY A 233 -18.57 15.97 22.87
CA GLY A 233 -19.87 15.41 23.29
C GLY A 233 -21.08 16.26 22.91
N ILE A 234 -20.88 17.33 22.13
CA ILE A 234 -21.95 18.23 21.67
C ILE A 234 -22.32 17.87 20.23
N PRO A 235 -23.60 17.63 19.91
CA PRO A 235 -24.01 17.21 18.57
C PRO A 235 -23.62 18.19 17.47
N HIS A 236 -23.12 17.71 16.34
CA HIS A 236 -22.62 18.54 15.24
C HIS A 236 -23.67 19.44 14.59
N TYR A 237 -24.96 19.06 14.64
CA TYR A 237 -26.03 19.86 14.02
C TYR A 237 -26.25 21.23 14.68
N ILE A 238 -25.68 21.46 15.87
CA ILE A 238 -25.78 22.75 16.53
C ILE A 238 -25.11 23.89 15.75
N VAL A 239 -24.19 23.58 14.83
CA VAL A 239 -23.58 24.61 13.97
C VAL A 239 -24.62 25.41 13.15
N ASN A 240 -25.82 24.83 12.97
CA ASN A 240 -26.92 25.44 12.27
C ASN A 240 -27.96 26.08 13.22
N ASP A 241 -27.74 26.01 14.54
CA ASP A 241 -28.62 26.57 15.57
C ASP A 241 -27.91 27.69 16.31
N TYR A 242 -28.02 28.92 15.79
CA TYR A 242 -27.37 30.11 16.33
C TYR A 242 -27.88 30.53 17.74
N GLY A 243 -28.97 29.91 18.21
CA GLY A 243 -29.52 30.13 19.55
C GLY A 243 -28.99 29.15 20.61
N ASP A 244 -28.32 28.10 20.21
CA ASP A 244 -27.81 27.09 21.15
C ASP A 244 -26.60 27.64 21.94
N ARG A 245 -26.75 27.67 23.26
CA ARG A 245 -25.70 28.18 24.19
C ARG A 245 -24.40 27.38 24.10
N ARG A 246 -24.45 26.11 23.66
CA ARG A 246 -23.28 25.21 23.50
C ARG A 246 -22.47 25.55 22.26
N LEU A 247 -22.98 26.38 21.35
CA LEU A 247 -22.27 26.76 20.13
C LEU A 247 -20.89 27.36 20.41
N HIS A 248 -20.77 28.17 21.47
CA HIS A 248 -19.50 28.78 21.88
C HIS A 248 -18.49 27.69 22.34
N ASP A 249 -18.93 26.74 23.14
CA ASP A 249 -18.10 25.64 23.62
C ASP A 249 -17.68 24.72 22.47
N PHE A 250 -18.59 24.47 21.54
CA PHE A 250 -18.31 23.71 20.31
C PHE A 250 -17.24 24.40 19.44
N ALA A 251 -17.36 25.72 19.23
CA ALA A 251 -16.38 26.49 18.47
C ALA A 251 -15.01 26.51 19.14
N ARG A 252 -14.96 26.65 20.47
CA ARG A 252 -13.72 26.59 21.25
C ARG A 252 -13.04 25.20 21.10
N GLU A 253 -13.80 24.13 21.17
CA GLU A 253 -13.27 22.78 20.97
C GLU A 253 -12.77 22.56 19.55
N SER A 254 -13.48 23.05 18.53
CA SER A 254 -13.04 23.01 17.14
C SER A 254 -11.70 23.74 16.95
N ALA A 255 -11.55 24.92 17.57
CA ALA A 255 -10.29 25.67 17.53
C ALA A 255 -9.15 24.94 18.27
N ARG A 256 -9.45 24.27 19.40
CA ARG A 256 -8.49 23.42 20.11
C ARG A 256 -7.98 22.26 19.22
N ILE A 257 -8.90 21.52 18.62
CA ILE A 257 -8.58 20.40 17.73
C ILE A 257 -7.72 20.88 16.55
N SER A 258 -8.11 21.99 15.91
CA SER A 258 -7.38 22.55 14.78
C SER A 258 -5.93 22.93 15.14
N LYS A 259 -5.70 23.42 16.38
CA LYS A 259 -4.37 23.77 16.87
C LYS A 259 -3.55 22.55 17.27
N GLU A 260 -4.17 21.62 18.02
CA GLU A 260 -3.48 20.47 18.61
C GLU A 260 -3.13 19.41 17.57
N TYR A 261 -3.99 19.24 16.55
CA TYR A 261 -3.85 18.19 15.53
C TYR A 261 -3.55 18.74 14.12
N SER A 262 -2.96 19.95 14.03
CA SER A 262 -2.62 20.60 12.74
C SER A 262 -1.76 19.73 11.83
N ASP A 263 -0.84 18.93 12.42
CA ASP A 263 0.14 18.11 11.72
C ASP A 263 -0.22 16.62 11.72
N THR A 264 -1.40 16.28 12.23
CA THR A 264 -1.85 14.88 12.35
C THR A 264 -3.24 14.62 11.77
N LEU A 265 -4.08 15.66 11.58
CA LEU A 265 -5.40 15.53 10.99
C LEU A 265 -5.50 16.27 9.66
N PHE A 266 -5.71 15.53 8.58
CA PHE A 266 -5.88 16.05 7.23
C PHE A 266 -7.28 15.68 6.72
N ILE A 267 -8.14 16.68 6.50
CA ILE A 267 -9.51 16.48 6.03
C ILE A 267 -9.61 16.95 4.57
N ARG A 268 -10.21 16.13 3.70
CA ARG A 268 -10.52 16.45 2.32
C ARG A 268 -11.99 16.11 2.04
N GLY A 269 -12.80 17.12 1.93
CA GLY A 269 -14.21 16.99 1.56
C GLY A 269 -14.43 16.95 0.05
N ASN A 270 -15.69 16.87 -0.36
CA ASN A 270 -16.11 16.79 -1.75
C ASN A 270 -15.68 18.01 -2.60
N GLU A 271 -15.54 19.18 -1.98
CA GLU A 271 -15.10 20.42 -2.62
C GLU A 271 -13.66 20.35 -3.13
N THR A 272 -12.81 19.52 -2.54
CA THR A 272 -11.41 19.35 -2.93
C THR A 272 -11.25 18.57 -4.25
N ARG A 273 -12.28 17.84 -4.67
CA ARG A 273 -12.29 16.96 -5.85
C ARG A 273 -11.20 15.88 -5.85
N ILE A 274 -10.70 15.50 -4.66
CA ILE A 274 -9.79 14.37 -4.46
C ILE A 274 -10.68 13.12 -4.33
N ASN A 275 -11.07 12.55 -5.47
CA ASN A 275 -12.08 11.51 -5.54
C ASN A 275 -11.74 10.38 -6.53
N THR A 276 -10.51 10.32 -7.02
CA THR A 276 -9.97 9.15 -7.76
C THR A 276 -8.80 8.55 -6.98
N PRO A 277 -8.52 7.25 -7.12
CA PRO A 277 -7.41 6.59 -6.43
C PRO A 277 -6.06 7.31 -6.62
N GLU A 278 -5.77 7.79 -7.83
CA GLU A 278 -4.52 8.49 -8.15
C GLU A 278 -4.39 9.82 -7.40
N LYS A 279 -5.49 10.57 -7.31
CA LYS A 279 -5.50 11.84 -6.55
C LYS A 279 -5.35 11.60 -5.07
N ILE A 280 -5.96 10.53 -4.55
CA ILE A 280 -5.85 10.12 -3.14
C ILE A 280 -4.39 9.73 -2.86
N ARG A 281 -3.78 8.91 -3.73
CA ARG A 281 -2.37 8.53 -3.63
C ARG A 281 -1.45 9.76 -3.67
N GLY A 282 -1.70 10.69 -4.58
CA GLY A 282 -0.94 11.94 -4.69
C GLY A 282 -1.00 12.78 -3.41
N GLU A 283 -2.19 12.94 -2.82
CA GLU A 283 -2.37 13.68 -1.58
C GLU A 283 -1.70 12.97 -0.39
N ALA A 284 -1.84 11.64 -0.29
CA ALA A 284 -1.19 10.86 0.75
C ALA A 284 0.36 10.95 0.64
N LYS A 285 0.92 10.84 -0.56
CA LYS A 285 2.36 11.03 -0.80
C LYS A 285 2.84 12.44 -0.43
N ARG A 286 2.03 13.47 -0.70
CA ARG A 286 2.33 14.86 -0.30
C ARG A 286 2.42 14.97 1.22
N ILE A 287 1.46 14.41 1.95
CA ILE A 287 1.46 14.40 3.42
C ILE A 287 2.68 13.63 3.94
N ILE A 288 2.99 12.47 3.39
CA ILE A 288 4.16 11.67 3.79
C ILE A 288 5.46 12.44 3.54
N ALA A 289 5.59 13.13 2.42
CA ALA A 289 6.78 13.93 2.09
C ALA A 289 6.97 15.11 3.05
N GLU A 290 5.87 15.73 3.51
CA GLU A 290 5.90 16.90 4.39
C GLU A 290 6.07 16.53 5.88
N TYR A 291 5.42 15.43 6.33
CA TYR A 291 5.32 15.05 7.74
C TYR A 291 6.01 13.73 8.09
N GLY A 292 6.61 13.04 7.11
CA GLY A 292 7.41 11.83 7.28
C GLY A 292 6.61 10.51 7.28
N ARG A 293 5.33 10.50 7.67
CA ARG A 293 4.46 9.30 7.67
C ARG A 293 2.98 9.66 7.56
N LEU A 294 2.18 8.67 7.19
CA LEU A 294 0.72 8.69 7.28
C LEU A 294 0.28 7.32 7.81
N ASP A 295 -0.52 7.31 8.88
CA ASP A 295 -0.83 6.08 9.60
C ASP A 295 -2.17 5.47 9.19
N LEU A 296 -3.18 6.34 8.94
CA LEU A 296 -4.53 5.93 8.60
C LEU A 296 -5.11 6.78 7.47
N ILE A 297 -5.72 6.13 6.49
CA ILE A 297 -6.51 6.77 5.43
C ILE A 297 -7.95 6.26 5.54
N ILE A 298 -8.90 7.17 5.71
CA ILE A 298 -10.33 6.88 5.74
C ILE A 298 -10.97 7.40 4.46
N ILE A 299 -11.75 6.56 3.77
CA ILE A 299 -12.49 6.91 2.54
C ILE A 299 -13.99 6.79 2.81
N ASP A 300 -14.70 7.92 2.87
CA ASP A 300 -16.15 8.02 3.11
C ASP A 300 -16.83 8.65 1.89
N PHE A 301 -17.39 7.89 0.94
CA PHE A 301 -17.50 6.46 0.87
C PHE A 301 -17.10 5.94 -0.54
N PHE A 302 -16.87 4.65 -0.63
CA PHE A 302 -16.33 3.95 -1.79
C PHE A 302 -17.12 4.17 -3.08
N GLN A 303 -18.44 4.01 -3.04
CA GLN A 303 -19.28 4.06 -4.24
C GLN A 303 -19.35 5.44 -4.92
N ASN A 304 -18.83 6.49 -4.30
CA ASN A 304 -18.73 7.82 -4.91
C ASN A 304 -17.36 8.06 -5.59
N LEU A 305 -16.44 7.13 -5.47
CA LEU A 305 -15.16 7.25 -6.15
C LEU A 305 -15.36 7.30 -7.67
N LYS A 306 -14.54 8.08 -8.30
CA LYS A 306 -14.44 8.22 -9.76
C LYS A 306 -13.18 7.54 -10.24
N VAL A 307 -13.13 7.33 -11.56
CA VAL A 307 -11.98 6.77 -12.25
C VAL A 307 -11.34 7.82 -13.16
N PRO A 308 -10.10 7.61 -13.60
CA PRO A 308 -9.46 8.43 -14.61
C PRO A 308 -10.26 8.48 -15.93
N ALA A 309 -10.01 9.48 -16.75
CA ALA A 309 -10.77 9.71 -17.99
C ALA A 309 -10.77 8.50 -18.96
N TYR A 310 -9.65 7.75 -19.01
CA TYR A 310 -9.55 6.56 -19.86
C TYR A 310 -10.45 5.41 -19.42
N MET A 311 -10.77 5.31 -18.12
CA MET A 311 -11.69 4.31 -17.55
C MET A 311 -13.16 4.77 -17.51
N ALA A 312 -13.42 6.06 -17.81
CA ALA A 312 -14.76 6.65 -17.66
C ALA A 312 -15.82 6.04 -18.59
N ARG A 313 -15.41 5.38 -19.68
CA ARG A 313 -16.31 4.71 -20.64
C ARG A 313 -16.67 3.27 -20.24
N GLN A 314 -15.99 2.70 -19.28
CA GLN A 314 -16.28 1.36 -18.76
C GLN A 314 -17.59 1.37 -17.95
N ASP A 315 -18.21 0.20 -17.79
CA ASP A 315 -19.38 0.03 -16.93
C ASP A 315 -19.01 0.30 -15.46
N ARG A 316 -20.03 0.55 -14.63
CA ARG A 316 -19.82 0.96 -13.24
C ARG A 316 -19.13 -0.12 -12.40
N LEU A 317 -19.36 -1.41 -12.68
CA LEU A 317 -18.72 -2.52 -11.99
C LEU A 317 -17.22 -2.53 -12.26
N SER A 318 -16.83 -2.44 -13.53
CA SER A 318 -15.41 -2.34 -13.94
C SER A 318 -14.70 -1.13 -13.32
N GLN A 319 -15.40 0.02 -13.25
CA GLN A 319 -14.85 1.20 -12.59
C GLN A 319 -14.60 0.98 -11.08
N LEU A 320 -15.53 0.33 -10.39
CA LEU A 320 -15.37 0.05 -8.96
C LEU A 320 -14.32 -1.01 -8.69
N ASN A 321 -14.20 -2.02 -9.56
CA ASN A 321 -13.12 -3.01 -9.45
C ASN A 321 -11.75 -2.35 -9.61
N TYR A 322 -11.59 -1.48 -10.62
CA TYR A 322 -10.39 -0.67 -10.77
C TYR A 322 -10.06 0.15 -9.51
N CYS A 323 -11.06 0.85 -8.95
CA CYS A 323 -10.85 1.58 -7.70
C CYS A 323 -10.42 0.66 -6.55
N THR A 324 -10.93 -0.57 -6.49
CA THR A 324 -10.58 -1.54 -5.45
C THR A 324 -9.12 -1.97 -5.57
N ASP A 325 -8.67 -2.34 -6.78
CA ASP A 325 -7.28 -2.74 -7.05
C ASP A 325 -6.30 -1.62 -6.69
N GLU A 326 -6.59 -0.40 -7.16
CA GLU A 326 -5.76 0.77 -6.91
C GLU A 326 -5.68 1.17 -5.43
N LEU A 327 -6.79 1.08 -4.69
CA LEU A 327 -6.80 1.35 -3.26
C LEU A 327 -6.03 0.29 -2.48
N HIS A 328 -6.24 -1.00 -2.79
CA HIS A 328 -5.53 -2.10 -2.15
C HIS A 328 -4.01 -1.96 -2.33
N ALA A 329 -3.56 -1.72 -3.58
CA ALA A 329 -2.15 -1.50 -3.89
C ALA A 329 -1.60 -0.24 -3.19
N MET A 330 -2.38 0.85 -3.13
CA MET A 330 -2.00 2.10 -2.52
C MET A 330 -1.73 1.97 -1.02
N PHE A 331 -2.61 1.30 -0.26
CA PHE A 331 -2.42 1.14 1.18
C PHE A 331 -1.15 0.35 1.48
N ALA A 332 -0.88 -0.73 0.74
CA ALA A 332 0.34 -1.51 0.85
C ALA A 332 1.59 -0.67 0.51
N GLU A 333 1.57 0.08 -0.61
CA GLU A 333 2.67 0.95 -1.07
C GLU A 333 3.02 2.03 -0.04
N LEU A 334 2.00 2.66 0.54
CA LEU A 334 2.17 3.79 1.47
C LEU A 334 2.41 3.34 2.92
N HIS A 335 2.34 2.04 3.22
CA HIS A 335 2.36 1.50 4.59
C HIS A 335 1.39 2.25 5.52
N ALA A 336 0.21 2.58 5.01
CA ALA A 336 -0.87 3.24 5.74
C ALA A 336 -2.07 2.30 5.86
N ALA A 337 -2.69 2.23 7.04
CA ALA A 337 -3.93 1.48 7.22
C ALA A 337 -5.07 2.13 6.43
N GLY A 338 -5.87 1.34 5.72
CA GLY A 338 -6.98 1.82 4.92
C GLY A 338 -8.34 1.43 5.50
N ILE A 339 -9.20 2.39 5.81
CA ILE A 339 -10.62 2.15 6.12
C ILE A 339 -11.47 2.67 4.98
N VAL A 340 -12.17 1.75 4.33
CA VAL A 340 -13.07 2.07 3.22
C VAL A 340 -14.51 1.86 3.66
N LEU A 341 -15.26 2.95 3.76
CA LEU A 341 -16.67 2.89 4.10
C LEU A 341 -17.49 2.57 2.84
N ALA A 342 -18.34 1.55 2.92
CA ALA A 342 -19.16 1.11 1.80
C ALA A 342 -20.64 1.11 2.16
N GLN A 343 -21.49 1.39 1.18
CA GLN A 343 -22.94 1.36 1.35
C GLN A 343 -23.51 0.00 0.92
N LEU A 344 -24.41 -0.56 1.73
CA LEU A 344 -25.11 -1.79 1.42
C LEU A 344 -26.36 -1.54 0.54
N ASN A 345 -26.66 -2.50 -0.33
CA ASN A 345 -27.90 -2.52 -1.09
C ASN A 345 -29.13 -2.63 -0.16
N ARG A 346 -30.23 -1.97 -0.55
CA ARG A 346 -31.53 -2.23 0.05
C ARG A 346 -32.11 -3.47 -0.61
N LYS A 347 -32.09 -4.64 0.05
CA LYS A 347 -33.02 -5.71 -0.30
C LYS A 347 -34.31 -5.42 0.46
N GLU A 348 -35.41 -5.21 -0.27
CA GLU A 348 -36.74 -5.02 0.31
C GLU A 348 -37.21 -6.33 0.97
N GLY A 349 -37.76 -6.22 2.18
CA GLY A 349 -38.63 -7.21 2.79
C GLY A 349 -38.02 -8.28 3.69
N VAL A 350 -36.70 -8.39 3.87
CA VAL A 350 -36.12 -9.44 4.71
C VAL A 350 -35.11 -8.84 5.73
N LYS A 351 -35.26 -9.23 7.02
CA LYS A 351 -34.22 -9.08 8.04
C LYS A 351 -33.11 -10.10 7.75
N VAL A 352 -32.36 -9.89 6.66
CA VAL A 352 -31.21 -10.71 6.35
C VAL A 352 -29.99 -10.06 7.01
N GLU A 353 -29.20 -10.85 7.71
CA GLU A 353 -27.89 -10.44 8.17
C GLU A 353 -27.07 -9.95 6.97
N PRO A 354 -26.34 -8.85 7.11
CA PRO A 354 -25.51 -8.36 6.01
C PRO A 354 -24.45 -9.40 5.62
N ASP A 355 -24.29 -9.61 4.32
CA ASP A 355 -23.27 -10.47 3.73
C ASP A 355 -22.51 -9.72 2.63
N LEU A 356 -21.36 -10.25 2.18
CA LEU A 356 -20.52 -9.66 1.14
C LEU A 356 -21.29 -9.33 -0.14
N GLU A 357 -22.26 -10.16 -0.52
CA GLU A 357 -23.14 -9.93 -1.67
C GLU A 357 -23.97 -8.65 -1.54
N HIS A 358 -24.15 -8.14 -0.33
CA HIS A 358 -24.91 -6.91 -0.09
C HIS A 358 -24.09 -5.64 -0.29
N LEU A 359 -22.76 -5.74 -0.51
CA LEU A 359 -21.93 -4.59 -0.84
C LEU A 359 -22.37 -4.03 -2.20
N LYS A 360 -22.88 -2.81 -2.19
CA LYS A 360 -23.47 -2.17 -3.38
C LYS A 360 -22.40 -1.93 -4.44
N GLY A 361 -22.59 -2.56 -5.60
CA GLY A 361 -21.77 -2.34 -6.79
C GLY A 361 -20.70 -3.38 -7.01
N THR A 362 -20.10 -3.95 -5.97
CA THR A 362 -19.12 -5.04 -6.16
C THR A 362 -18.84 -5.79 -4.86
N GLY A 363 -18.96 -7.11 -4.87
CA GLY A 363 -18.41 -8.00 -3.84
C GLY A 363 -16.89 -8.04 -3.85
N TYR A 364 -16.28 -7.66 -4.97
CA TYR A 364 -14.83 -7.71 -5.21
C TYR A 364 -14.03 -6.93 -4.16
N ILE A 365 -14.50 -5.78 -3.69
CA ILE A 365 -13.84 -5.07 -2.59
C ILE A 365 -13.77 -5.92 -1.32
N GLY A 366 -14.81 -6.74 -1.07
CA GLY A 366 -14.82 -7.70 0.03
C GLY A 366 -13.81 -8.82 -0.18
N GLU A 367 -13.56 -9.24 -1.42
CA GLU A 367 -12.57 -10.28 -1.74
C GLU A 367 -11.13 -9.82 -1.51
N LEU A 368 -10.80 -8.58 -1.86
CA LEU A 368 -9.46 -8.01 -1.67
C LEU A 368 -9.21 -7.51 -0.26
N ALA A 369 -10.23 -7.04 0.46
CA ALA A 369 -10.09 -6.56 1.83
C ALA A 369 -9.46 -7.60 2.76
N HIS A 370 -8.65 -7.15 3.72
CA HIS A 370 -8.09 -7.98 4.78
C HIS A 370 -9.15 -8.33 5.83
N ALA A 371 -10.06 -7.40 6.09
CA ALA A 371 -11.25 -7.65 6.89
C ALA A 371 -12.45 -6.85 6.39
N VAL A 372 -13.65 -7.41 6.53
CA VAL A 372 -14.92 -6.76 6.22
C VAL A 372 -15.80 -6.79 7.45
N PHE A 373 -16.25 -5.63 7.88
CA PHE A 373 -17.18 -5.46 8.99
C PHE A 373 -18.50 -4.95 8.46
N PHE A 374 -19.59 -5.47 9.04
CA PHE A 374 -20.92 -4.91 8.83
C PHE A 374 -21.41 -4.22 10.09
N MET A 375 -21.85 -2.98 9.92
CA MET A 375 -22.44 -2.18 10.97
C MET A 375 -23.95 -2.19 10.84
N THR A 376 -24.63 -2.64 11.91
CA THR A 376 -26.08 -2.63 12.02
C THR A 376 -26.50 -1.86 13.27
N ARG A 377 -27.51 -0.97 13.14
CA ARG A 377 -28.03 -0.20 14.27
C ARG A 377 -29.52 -0.50 14.48
N ASP A 378 -29.85 -0.97 15.66
CA ASP A 378 -31.24 -1.02 16.13
C ASP A 378 -31.62 0.32 16.75
N ARG A 379 -32.52 1.06 16.06
CA ARG A 379 -32.97 2.39 16.51
C ARG A 379 -33.84 2.32 17.75
N LYS A 380 -34.46 1.19 18.08
CA LYS A 380 -35.32 1.03 19.26
C LYS A 380 -34.51 0.88 20.54
N THR A 381 -33.48 0.05 20.47
CA THR A 381 -32.60 -0.24 21.62
C THR A 381 -31.38 0.71 21.66
N ASN A 382 -31.14 1.50 20.61
CA ASN A 382 -29.96 2.33 20.41
C ASN A 382 -28.64 1.53 20.37
N ARG A 383 -28.71 0.21 20.17
CA ARG A 383 -27.57 -0.68 20.06
C ARG A 383 -27.07 -0.74 18.64
N THR A 384 -25.78 -0.75 18.51
CA THR A 384 -25.09 -0.93 17.23
C THR A 384 -24.19 -2.14 17.35
N ALA A 385 -24.35 -3.10 16.44
CA ALA A 385 -23.43 -4.23 16.30
C ALA A 385 -22.47 -3.96 15.17
N LEU A 386 -21.19 -4.25 15.40
CA LEU A 386 -20.15 -4.32 14.39
C LEU A 386 -19.70 -5.78 14.31
N ILE A 387 -20.00 -6.41 13.19
CA ILE A 387 -19.82 -7.85 12.99
C ILE A 387 -18.81 -8.02 11.86
N SER A 388 -17.74 -8.78 12.08
CA SER A 388 -16.85 -9.18 11.00
C SER A 388 -17.49 -10.30 10.18
N ASN A 389 -17.38 -10.21 8.86
CA ASN A 389 -17.88 -11.23 7.94
C ASN A 389 -16.73 -11.90 7.16
N LYS A 390 -15.58 -11.22 7.10
CA LYS A 390 -14.35 -11.74 6.52
C LYS A 390 -13.18 -11.28 7.36
N GLU A 391 -12.30 -12.21 7.69
CA GLU A 391 -11.07 -11.99 8.45
C GLU A 391 -9.93 -12.83 7.84
N ARG A 392 -8.81 -12.18 7.45
CA ARG A 392 -7.62 -12.93 7.01
C ARG A 392 -6.69 -13.27 8.16
N ASN A 393 -6.50 -12.33 9.10
CA ASN A 393 -5.45 -12.40 10.13
C ASN A 393 -5.99 -12.12 11.54
N MET A 394 -7.29 -12.28 11.77
CA MET A 394 -7.93 -12.03 13.05
C MET A 394 -9.10 -13.00 13.26
N PRO A 395 -9.48 -13.33 14.51
CA PRO A 395 -10.65 -14.16 14.78
C PRO A 395 -11.93 -13.44 14.37
N HIS A 396 -13.00 -14.20 14.16
CA HIS A 396 -14.33 -13.64 13.98
C HIS A 396 -14.71 -12.75 15.16
N LEU A 397 -15.23 -11.56 14.85
CA LEU A 397 -15.56 -10.54 15.84
C LEU A 397 -17.01 -10.11 15.72
N GLU A 398 -17.68 -10.10 16.85
CA GLU A 398 -18.92 -9.39 17.06
C GLU A 398 -18.75 -8.47 18.27
N CYS A 399 -18.83 -7.15 18.06
CA CYS A 399 -18.76 -6.21 19.16
C CYS A 399 -19.97 -5.27 19.17
N GLU A 400 -20.42 -4.93 20.38
CA GLU A 400 -21.48 -3.95 20.58
C GLU A 400 -20.87 -2.56 20.76
N LEU A 401 -21.34 -1.61 19.94
CA LEU A 401 -20.99 -0.20 20.02
C LEU A 401 -22.18 0.58 20.56
N ILE A 402 -21.94 1.48 21.50
CA ILE A 402 -22.97 2.34 22.09
C ILE A 402 -22.91 3.70 21.44
N TRP A 403 -24.05 4.13 20.90
CA TRP A 403 -24.24 5.48 20.43
C TRP A 403 -24.44 6.45 21.60
N ASN A 404 -23.52 7.41 21.78
CA ASN A 404 -23.58 8.39 22.87
C ASN A 404 -24.21 9.75 22.47
N GLY A 405 -24.80 9.83 21.27
CA GLY A 405 -25.38 11.07 20.73
C GLY A 405 -24.48 11.79 19.72
N THR A 406 -23.18 11.56 19.73
CA THR A 406 -22.19 12.23 18.88
C THR A 406 -21.28 11.26 18.15
N GLY A 407 -20.98 10.12 18.74
CA GLY A 407 -20.11 9.09 18.21
C GLY A 407 -20.40 7.73 18.82
N TYR A 408 -19.49 6.81 18.63
CA TYR A 408 -19.55 5.46 19.15
C TYR A 408 -18.46 5.22 20.18
N ASP A 409 -18.87 4.67 21.34
CA ASP A 409 -17.99 4.11 22.35
C ASP A 409 -18.04 2.60 22.30
N SER A 410 -16.91 1.93 22.48
CA SER A 410 -16.87 0.50 22.72
C SER A 410 -17.10 0.24 24.21
N ARG A 411 -18.27 -0.28 24.57
CA ARG A 411 -18.51 -0.86 25.90
C ARG A 411 -18.59 -2.37 25.76
N GLN A 412 -17.73 -3.00 26.50
CA GLN A 412 -17.57 -4.40 26.84
C GLN A 412 -18.74 -5.35 26.51
N LYS A 413 -18.62 -6.11 25.45
CA LYS A 413 -18.93 -7.54 25.37
C LYS A 413 -18.27 -8.11 24.14
N TYR A 414 -17.02 -8.52 24.31
CA TYR A 414 -16.35 -9.39 23.37
C TYR A 414 -16.79 -10.82 23.67
N SER A 415 -17.38 -11.48 22.71
CA SER A 415 -17.55 -12.94 22.72
C SER A 415 -16.75 -13.48 21.53
N PRO A 416 -15.54 -14.03 21.73
CA PRO A 416 -14.90 -14.78 20.66
C PRO A 416 -15.75 -16.01 20.40
N ILE A 417 -16.48 -16.04 19.30
CA ILE A 417 -17.07 -17.28 18.80
C ILE A 417 -15.92 -18.06 18.19
N ILE A 418 -15.28 -18.90 19.00
CA ILE A 418 -14.37 -19.93 18.49
C ILE A 418 -15.25 -20.94 17.77
N ARG A 419 -15.23 -20.93 16.46
CA ARG A 419 -15.80 -22.00 15.62
C ARG A 419 -14.76 -23.07 15.37
#